data_274d8763808e218b4272cbe32819a399
#
_entry.id   274d8763808e218b4272cbe32819a399
#
_cell.length_a   1.000
_cell.length_b   1.000
_cell.length_c   1.000
_cell.angle_alpha   90.00
_cell.angle_beta   90.00
_cell.angle_gamma   90.00
#
_symmetry.space_group_name_H-M   'P 1'
#
loop_
_entity.id
_entity.type
_entity.pdbx_description
1 polymer ?
#
loop_
_entity_poly.entity_id
_entity_poly.type
_entity_poly.pdbx_seq_one_letter_code
_entity_poly.pdbx_strand_id
1 'polypeptide(L)'
;MAAKAFSTAASPPSMAVGEDMNRPYILRAAAWLRSVQKTDGSFGETCQTYEDHSLKGQGDSTASQTAWGAMGLMAAAGPDDPAVIKAMQWLIDHQTPAGDWTEEYFTGTGFPKVFYLKYHLYRLYFPLTALSRYRRLLAIRQRG
;
A
#
# COMPACT_ATOMS: atom_id res chain seq x y z
N MET A 1 -6.83 11.53 -0.09
CA MET A 1 -8.08 10.75 -0.09
C MET A 1 -7.92 9.31 -0.58
N ALA A 2 -6.96 9.02 -1.45
CA ALA A 2 -6.66 7.63 -1.81
C ALA A 2 -6.16 6.83 -0.61
N ALA A 3 -5.36 7.39 0.29
CA ALA A 3 -5.02 6.73 1.55
C ALA A 3 -6.27 6.33 2.38
N LYS A 4 -7.38 7.07 2.28
CA LYS A 4 -8.68 6.67 2.86
C LYS A 4 -9.42 5.62 2.02
N ALA A 5 -9.27 5.62 0.70
CA ALA A 5 -9.81 4.55 -0.14
C ALA A 5 -9.06 3.23 0.08
N PHE A 6 -7.77 3.27 0.36
CA PHE A 6 -6.99 2.13 0.85
C PHE A 6 -7.54 1.59 2.17
N SER A 7 -8.12 2.45 2.99
CA SER A 7 -8.59 2.09 4.32
C SER A 7 -9.91 1.33 4.33
N THR A 8 -10.76 1.45 3.30
CA THR A 8 -12.15 1.03 3.43
C THR A 8 -12.60 -0.14 2.59
N ALA A 9 -12.01 -0.42 1.43
CA ALA A 9 -12.59 -1.40 0.52
C ALA A 9 -11.77 -2.70 0.34
N ALA A 10 -10.45 -2.61 0.29
CA ALA A 10 -9.56 -3.77 0.14
C ALA A 10 -8.45 -3.74 1.19
N SER A 11 -8.78 -3.30 2.40
CA SER A 11 -7.81 -3.19 3.47
C SER A 11 -7.67 -4.50 4.25
N PRO A 12 -6.50 -4.77 4.83
CA PRO A 12 -6.33 -5.87 5.77
C PRO A 12 -7.40 -5.94 6.89
N PRO A 13 -7.94 -4.82 7.41
CA PRO A 13 -9.07 -4.85 8.35
C PRO A 13 -10.33 -5.49 7.80
N SER A 14 -10.71 -5.25 6.54
CA SER A 14 -11.92 -5.86 5.94
C SER A 14 -11.81 -7.38 5.91
N MET A 15 -10.68 -7.91 5.46
CA MET A 15 -10.40 -9.35 5.51
C MET A 15 -10.37 -9.90 6.94
N ALA A 16 -9.80 -9.14 7.88
CA ALA A 16 -9.68 -9.57 9.28
C ALA A 16 -11.03 -9.67 10.00
N VAL A 17 -12.04 -8.91 9.57
CA VAL A 17 -13.41 -8.98 10.11
C VAL A 17 -14.33 -9.93 9.33
N GLY A 18 -13.77 -10.70 8.39
CA GLY A 18 -14.51 -11.73 7.66
C GLY A 18 -15.35 -11.21 6.50
N GLU A 19 -15.03 -10.02 5.96
CA GLU A 19 -15.69 -9.52 4.75
C GLU A 19 -15.38 -10.42 3.55
N ASP A 20 -16.39 -10.63 2.71
CA ASP A 20 -16.20 -11.34 1.44
C ASP A 20 -15.39 -10.48 0.47
N MET A 21 -14.14 -10.89 0.25
CA MET A 21 -13.19 -10.16 -0.62
C MET A 21 -13.56 -10.19 -2.11
N ASN A 22 -14.58 -10.96 -2.50
CA ASN A 22 -15.13 -10.99 -3.87
C ASN A 22 -16.22 -9.93 -4.09
N ARG A 23 -16.55 -9.13 -3.11
CA ARG A 23 -17.52 -8.05 -3.27
C ARG A 23 -17.12 -7.10 -4.40
N PRO A 24 -18.08 -6.65 -5.25
CA PRO A 24 -17.78 -5.81 -6.41
C PRO A 24 -17.02 -4.52 -6.07
N TYR A 25 -17.27 -3.92 -4.92
CA TYR A 25 -16.56 -2.71 -4.51
C TYR A 25 -15.10 -3.00 -4.14
N ILE A 26 -14.79 -4.16 -3.55
CA ILE A 26 -13.42 -4.59 -3.23
C ILE A 26 -12.66 -4.88 -4.52
N LEU A 27 -13.28 -5.59 -5.46
CA LEU A 27 -12.68 -5.87 -6.77
C LEU A 27 -12.38 -4.58 -7.55
N ARG A 28 -13.29 -3.60 -7.51
CA ARG A 28 -13.04 -2.28 -8.11
C ARG A 28 -11.88 -1.54 -7.43
N ALA A 29 -11.80 -1.60 -6.10
CA ALA A 29 -10.69 -1.00 -5.35
C ALA A 29 -9.34 -1.66 -5.71
N ALA A 30 -9.29 -2.99 -5.81
CA ALA A 30 -8.10 -3.72 -6.24
C ALA A 30 -7.72 -3.38 -7.70
N ALA A 31 -8.69 -3.28 -8.59
CA ALA A 31 -8.45 -2.86 -9.99
C ALA A 31 -7.87 -1.44 -10.05
N TRP A 32 -8.42 -0.51 -9.26
CA TRP A 32 -7.89 0.84 -9.16
C TRP A 32 -6.44 0.85 -8.63
N LEU A 33 -6.14 0.08 -7.58
CA LEU A 33 -4.78 -0.05 -7.08
C LEU A 33 -3.80 -0.50 -8.16
N ARG A 34 -4.16 -1.51 -8.94
CA ARG A 34 -3.32 -1.95 -10.07
C ARG A 34 -3.13 -0.86 -11.12
N SER A 35 -4.16 -0.04 -11.37
CA SER A 35 -4.09 1.04 -12.36
C SER A 35 -3.18 2.20 -11.97
N VAL A 36 -2.94 2.42 -10.67
CA VAL A 36 -2.07 3.48 -10.15
C VAL A 36 -0.70 2.96 -9.67
N GLN A 37 -0.48 1.65 -9.75
CA GLN A 37 0.83 1.08 -9.48
C GLN A 37 1.82 1.51 -10.56
N LYS A 38 2.98 1.97 -10.15
CA LYS A 38 4.06 2.34 -11.07
C LYS A 38 4.69 1.10 -11.71
N THR A 39 5.39 1.32 -12.81
CA THR A 39 6.04 0.24 -13.59
C THR A 39 7.08 -0.54 -12.78
N ASP A 40 7.73 0.12 -11.82
CA ASP A 40 8.69 -0.47 -10.88
C ASP A 40 8.03 -1.25 -9.72
N GLY A 41 6.70 -1.21 -9.63
CA GLY A 41 5.92 -1.89 -8.58
C GLY A 41 5.60 -1.03 -7.37
N SER A 42 6.12 0.19 -7.28
CA SER A 42 5.87 1.10 -6.18
C SER A 42 4.52 1.81 -6.25
N PHE A 43 4.19 2.46 -5.15
CA PHE A 43 3.06 3.37 -5.03
C PHE A 43 3.50 4.70 -4.45
N GLY A 44 2.84 5.76 -4.85
CA GLY A 44 3.03 7.08 -4.30
C GLY A 44 1.91 8.03 -4.70
N GLU A 45 1.44 8.82 -3.75
CA GLU A 45 0.44 9.84 -3.97
C GLU A 45 0.82 11.09 -3.19
N THR A 46 0.82 12.23 -3.89
CA THR A 46 1.10 13.53 -3.28
C THR A 46 -0.06 14.00 -2.40
N CYS A 47 0.24 14.72 -1.33
CA CYS A 47 -0.76 15.41 -0.51
C CYS A 47 -1.54 16.49 -1.28
N GLN A 48 -1.04 16.98 -2.42
CA GLN A 48 -1.75 17.91 -3.28
C GLN A 48 -3.07 17.34 -3.83
N THR A 49 -3.25 16.03 -3.80
CA THR A 49 -4.51 15.35 -4.14
C THR A 49 -5.71 15.86 -3.33
N TYR A 50 -5.48 16.44 -2.15
CA TYR A 50 -6.55 17.07 -1.37
C TYR A 50 -7.11 18.34 -2.01
N GLU A 51 -6.31 18.98 -2.86
CA GLU A 51 -6.69 20.19 -3.60
C GLU A 51 -7.06 19.87 -5.04
N ASP A 52 -6.25 19.05 -5.70
CA ASP A 52 -6.47 18.61 -7.08
C ASP A 52 -6.69 17.09 -7.12
N HIS A 53 -7.93 16.70 -7.31
CA HIS A 53 -8.33 15.30 -7.38
C HIS A 53 -7.82 14.56 -8.63
N SER A 54 -7.34 15.26 -9.65
CA SER A 54 -6.73 14.64 -10.83
C SER A 54 -5.40 13.95 -10.50
N LEU A 55 -4.76 14.34 -9.39
CA LEU A 55 -3.48 13.79 -8.91
C LEU A 55 -3.63 12.48 -8.10
N LYS A 56 -4.83 11.88 -8.03
CA LYS A 56 -5.04 10.62 -7.33
C LYS A 56 -4.13 9.52 -7.87
N GLY A 57 -3.41 8.87 -6.96
CA GLY A 57 -2.44 7.83 -7.30
C GLY A 57 -1.16 8.36 -7.94
N GLN A 58 -0.96 9.67 -8.00
CA GLN A 58 0.24 10.28 -8.57
C GLN A 58 1.08 10.97 -7.49
N GLY A 59 2.38 10.77 -7.55
CA GLY A 59 3.33 11.33 -6.59
C GLY A 59 4.60 10.46 -6.51
N ASP A 60 5.57 10.90 -5.74
CA ASP A 60 6.80 10.15 -5.55
C ASP A 60 6.56 8.85 -4.79
N SER A 61 7.35 7.84 -5.12
CA SER A 61 7.26 6.53 -4.48
C SER A 61 7.66 6.63 -3.00
N THR A 62 6.84 6.04 -2.14
CA THR A 62 7.18 5.94 -0.71
C THR A 62 7.05 4.50 -0.24
N ALA A 63 7.85 4.13 0.73
CA ALA A 63 7.84 2.78 1.28
C ALA A 63 6.52 2.48 2.02
N SER A 64 5.99 3.46 2.75
CA SER A 64 4.72 3.32 3.45
C SER A 64 3.54 3.13 2.49
N GLN A 65 3.44 3.94 1.42
CA GLN A 65 2.34 3.83 0.46
C GLN A 65 2.47 2.56 -0.40
N THR A 66 3.70 2.16 -0.75
CA THR A 66 3.96 0.89 -1.43
C THR A 66 3.51 -0.29 -0.57
N ALA A 67 3.82 -0.27 0.72
CA ALA A 67 3.34 -1.28 1.65
C ALA A 67 1.82 -1.30 1.78
N TRP A 68 1.15 -0.14 1.83
CA TRP A 68 -0.32 -0.06 1.90
C TRP A 68 -0.97 -0.64 0.64
N GLY A 69 -0.50 -0.24 -0.54
CA GLY A 69 -1.00 -0.77 -1.82
C GLY A 69 -0.85 -2.28 -1.91
N ALA A 70 0.32 -2.78 -1.58
CA ALA A 70 0.61 -4.20 -1.56
C ALA A 70 -0.27 -4.98 -0.56
N MET A 71 -0.47 -4.47 0.65
CA MET A 71 -1.33 -5.12 1.65
C MET A 71 -2.79 -5.15 1.21
N GLY A 72 -3.28 -4.08 0.55
CA GLY A 72 -4.61 -4.04 -0.03
C GLY A 72 -4.79 -5.09 -1.14
N LEU A 73 -3.83 -5.18 -2.05
CA LEU A 73 -3.83 -6.17 -3.13
C LEU A 73 -3.69 -7.60 -2.61
N MET A 74 -2.82 -7.84 -1.62
CA MET A 74 -2.71 -9.17 -0.98
C MET A 74 -4.03 -9.61 -0.35
N ALA A 75 -4.78 -8.69 0.26
CA ALA A 75 -6.07 -9.01 0.86
C ALA A 75 -7.12 -9.39 -0.20
N ALA A 76 -7.10 -8.73 -1.36
CA ALA A 76 -8.09 -8.92 -2.43
C ALA A 76 -7.76 -10.07 -3.39
N ALA A 77 -6.46 -10.34 -3.62
CA ALA A 77 -6.02 -11.22 -4.70
C ALA A 77 -4.96 -12.26 -4.29
N GLY A 78 -4.50 -12.18 -3.04
CA GLY A 78 -3.50 -13.11 -2.52
C GLY A 78 -2.05 -12.72 -2.86
N PRO A 79 -1.08 -13.53 -2.38
CA PRO A 79 0.35 -13.23 -2.52
C PRO A 79 0.90 -13.45 -3.94
N ASP A 80 0.20 -14.21 -4.78
CA ASP A 80 0.65 -14.55 -6.13
C ASP A 80 0.28 -13.50 -7.18
N ASP A 81 -0.45 -12.47 -6.80
CA ASP A 81 -0.80 -11.38 -7.70
C ASP A 81 0.48 -10.67 -8.19
N PRO A 82 0.68 -10.53 -9.52
CA PRO A 82 1.89 -9.92 -10.05
C PRO A 82 2.16 -8.50 -9.51
N ALA A 83 1.12 -7.75 -9.20
CA ALA A 83 1.26 -6.42 -8.62
C ALA A 83 1.77 -6.48 -7.17
N VAL A 84 1.35 -7.49 -6.40
CA VAL A 84 1.89 -7.75 -5.06
C VAL A 84 3.35 -8.13 -5.14
N ILE A 85 3.71 -9.07 -6.02
CA ILE A 85 5.10 -9.53 -6.19
C ILE A 85 6.03 -8.35 -6.52
N LYS A 86 5.63 -7.49 -7.47
CA LYS A 86 6.40 -6.29 -7.84
C LYS A 86 6.57 -5.32 -6.67
N ALA A 87 5.51 -5.08 -5.91
CA ALA A 87 5.58 -4.18 -4.76
C ALA A 87 6.47 -4.75 -3.63
N MET A 88 6.42 -6.05 -3.39
CA MET A 88 7.31 -6.71 -2.42
C MET A 88 8.77 -6.63 -2.87
N GLN A 89 9.04 -6.87 -4.16
CA GLN A 89 10.39 -6.74 -4.70
C GLN A 89 10.90 -5.32 -4.56
N TRP A 90 10.07 -4.32 -4.90
CA TRP A 90 10.45 -2.91 -4.73
C TRP A 90 10.82 -2.58 -3.27
N LEU A 91 10.05 -3.06 -2.30
CA LEU A 91 10.36 -2.85 -0.88
C LEU A 91 11.69 -3.49 -0.48
N ILE A 92 12.00 -4.68 -0.99
CA ILE A 92 13.28 -5.36 -0.72
C ILE A 92 14.44 -4.59 -1.33
N ASP A 93 14.31 -4.17 -2.58
CA ASP A 93 15.38 -3.50 -3.33
C ASP A 93 15.71 -2.09 -2.81
N HIS A 94 14.74 -1.46 -2.13
CA HIS A 94 14.88 -0.11 -1.57
C HIS A 94 15.11 -0.09 -0.06
N GLN A 95 15.32 -1.25 0.55
CA GLN A 95 15.74 -1.31 1.95
C GLN A 95 17.19 -0.82 2.08
N THR A 96 17.42 0.08 3.03
CA THR A 96 18.77 0.56 3.30
C THR A 96 19.62 -0.52 3.98
N PRO A 97 20.96 -0.40 3.96
CA PRO A 97 21.82 -1.33 4.72
C PRO A 97 21.53 -1.37 6.23
N ALA A 98 20.89 -0.33 6.77
CA ALA A 98 20.46 -0.29 8.17
C ALA A 98 19.15 -1.07 8.43
N GLY A 99 18.51 -1.58 7.38
CA GLY A 99 17.27 -2.36 7.47
C GLY A 99 15.99 -1.49 7.52
N ASP A 100 16.11 -0.21 7.24
CA ASP A 100 14.99 0.73 7.15
C ASP A 100 14.76 1.21 5.71
N TRP A 101 13.86 2.18 5.52
CA TRP A 101 13.59 2.82 4.23
C TRP A 101 13.69 4.33 4.34
N THR A 102 14.22 4.96 3.30
CA THR A 102 14.19 6.42 3.17
C THR A 102 12.82 6.86 2.66
N GLU A 103 12.22 7.82 3.35
CA GLU A 103 10.94 8.41 2.96
C GLU A 103 10.94 9.88 3.36
N GLU A 104 10.87 10.79 2.38
CA GLU A 104 10.97 12.23 2.61
C GLU A 104 9.62 12.94 2.54
N TYR A 105 8.66 12.34 1.85
CA TYR A 105 7.37 12.94 1.56
C TYR A 105 6.39 12.78 2.72
N PHE A 106 5.47 13.75 2.81
CA PHE A 106 4.34 13.68 3.74
C PHE A 106 3.33 12.65 3.24
N THR A 107 2.89 11.75 4.12
CA THR A 107 1.93 10.70 3.81
C THR A 107 0.67 10.79 4.66
N GLY A 108 0.61 11.76 5.55
CA GLY A 108 -0.51 12.02 6.44
C GLY A 108 -0.95 13.46 6.42
N THR A 109 -2.15 13.70 6.95
CA THR A 109 -2.71 15.03 7.13
C THR A 109 -3.31 15.17 8.51
N GLY A 110 -3.05 16.31 9.15
CA GLY A 110 -3.79 16.70 10.34
C GLY A 110 -5.16 17.26 9.96
N PHE A 111 -5.15 18.31 9.14
CA PHE A 111 -6.35 18.85 8.49
C PHE A 111 -6.08 18.99 7.00
N PRO A 112 -6.93 18.42 6.13
CA PRO A 112 -6.81 18.56 4.69
C PRO A 112 -6.70 20.03 4.29
N LYS A 113 -5.76 20.35 3.39
CA LYS A 113 -5.48 21.70 2.88
C LYS A 113 -4.93 22.72 3.91
N VAL A 114 -4.76 22.31 5.18
CA VAL A 114 -4.26 23.20 6.23
C VAL A 114 -2.82 22.83 6.59
N PHE A 115 -2.57 21.60 6.94
CA PHE A 115 -1.22 21.12 7.19
C PHE A 115 -1.11 19.61 6.98
N TYR A 116 0.08 19.16 6.61
CA TYR A 116 0.43 17.78 6.37
C TYR A 116 1.47 17.30 7.37
N LEU A 117 1.43 16.01 7.69
CA LEU A 117 2.28 15.38 8.69
C LEU A 117 3.15 14.31 8.06
N LYS A 118 4.39 14.25 8.50
CA LYS A 118 5.30 13.14 8.23
C LYS A 118 5.41 12.27 9.48
N TYR A 119 4.84 11.06 9.39
CA TYR A 119 4.93 10.09 10.46
C TYR A 119 6.19 9.25 10.29
N HIS A 120 7.25 9.58 11.03
CA HIS A 120 8.58 8.97 10.86
C HIS A 120 8.61 7.44 10.99
N LEU A 121 7.69 6.86 11.76
CA LEU A 121 7.60 5.42 11.94
C LEU A 121 6.89 4.69 10.79
N TYR A 122 6.14 5.39 9.93
CA TYR A 122 5.40 4.79 8.83
C TYR A 122 6.33 4.04 7.87
N ARG A 123 7.48 4.62 7.54
CA ARG A 123 8.51 4.03 6.71
C ARG A 123 9.17 2.78 7.31
N LEU A 124 8.96 2.50 8.59
CA LEU A 124 9.53 1.35 9.28
C LEU A 124 8.50 0.22 9.39
N TYR A 125 7.41 0.44 10.12
CA TYR A 125 6.52 -0.66 10.47
C TYR A 125 5.58 -1.08 9.33
N PHE A 126 5.20 -0.20 8.39
CA PHE A 126 4.34 -0.63 7.29
C PHE A 126 5.05 -1.53 6.28
N PRO A 127 6.27 -1.20 5.77
CA PRO A 127 7.02 -2.13 4.94
C PRO A 127 7.30 -3.47 5.64
N LEU A 128 7.74 -3.41 6.90
CA LEU A 128 7.99 -4.62 7.68
C LEU A 128 6.74 -5.47 7.85
N THR A 129 5.60 -4.84 8.13
CA THR A 129 4.29 -5.53 8.24
C THR A 129 3.90 -6.17 6.91
N ALA A 130 4.06 -5.47 5.79
CA ALA A 130 3.72 -5.97 4.46
C ALA A 130 4.58 -7.20 4.09
N LEU A 131 5.90 -7.10 4.25
CA LEU A 131 6.84 -8.19 3.99
C LEU A 131 6.60 -9.40 4.91
N SER A 132 6.35 -9.17 6.20
CA SER A 132 6.04 -10.23 7.16
C SER A 132 4.74 -10.98 6.80
N ARG A 133 3.70 -10.24 6.42
CA ARG A 133 2.43 -10.82 5.96
C ARG A 133 2.61 -11.60 4.67
N TYR A 134 3.33 -11.07 3.71
CA TYR A 134 3.65 -11.74 2.45
C TYR A 134 4.35 -13.08 2.69
N ARG A 135 5.42 -13.06 3.49
CA ARG A 135 6.15 -14.29 3.89
C ARG A 135 5.24 -15.32 4.55
N ARG A 136 4.35 -14.87 5.46
CA ARG A 136 3.40 -15.77 6.13
C ARG A 136 2.44 -16.43 5.15
N LEU A 137 1.89 -15.67 4.19
CA LEU A 137 0.97 -16.19 3.18
C LEU A 137 1.64 -17.22 2.27
N LEU A 138 2.87 -16.96 1.83
CA LEU A 138 3.65 -17.92 1.06
C LEU A 138 3.93 -19.20 1.84
N ALA A 139 4.27 -19.10 3.13
CA ALA A 139 4.53 -20.28 3.98
C ALA A 139 3.27 -21.12 4.22
N ILE A 140 2.10 -20.53 4.35
CA ILE A 140 0.82 -21.26 4.47
C ILE A 140 0.56 -22.05 3.19
N ARG A 141 0.75 -21.44 2.02
CA ARG A 141 0.54 -22.09 0.73
C ARG A 141 1.47 -23.29 0.49
N GLN A 142 2.72 -23.24 0.97
CA GLN A 142 3.66 -24.34 0.82
C GLN A 142 3.32 -25.57 1.67
N ARG A 143 2.41 -25.44 2.63
CA ARG A 143 2.00 -26.51 3.55
C ARG A 143 0.67 -27.15 3.19
N GLY A 144 -0.09 -26.57 2.27
CA GLY A 144 -1.36 -27.10 1.78
C GLY A 144 -1.23 -27.72 0.40
#